data_632b9503186c1a10501fbae3d7aeee53
#
_entry.id   632b9503186c1a10501fbae3d7aeee53
#
_cell.length_a   1.000
_cell.length_b   1.000
_cell.length_c   1.000
_cell.angle_alpha   90.00
_cell.angle_beta   90.00
_cell.angle_gamma   90.00
#
_symmetry.space_group_name_H-M   'P 1'
#
loop_
_entity.id
_entity.type
_entity.pdbx_description
1 polymer ?
#
loop_
_entity_poly.entity_id
_entity_poly.type
_entity_poly.pdbx_seq_one_letter_code
_entity_poly.pdbx_strand_id
1 'polypeptide(L)'
;MKWMAVAMAAACAMPGHAQTATRLQRGDTLATLGASTVPNDTTTAGFLARVRAATARYRDRGQATLDGYRPIGGDFPGMGEHWVNLGTLFANRFTPEQPPILEYATIDGRPTLVGVAYAVPLLAGEMPPAFPANTAWHEHTGTVESESDLLSQAMSSHGSMHGARLAMLHVWAWLPNPAGAYRSDNWALPFVRAGLVPPAADPGAIAGRALALVSGGDTFYENVFLDVANSSSSDNIAIHQALIGARTAAARWVDRNRDRVVTPEALDQLRCLWTDMWNDLDSSLSTSARVRLRALRDR
;
A
#
# COMPACT_ATOMS: atom_id res chain seq x y z
N MET A 1 -39.81 21.07 -10.15
CA MET A 1 -39.52 21.06 -8.70
C MET A 1 -38.01 21.04 -8.55
N LYS A 2 -37.43 22.12 -8.01
CA LYS A 2 -35.97 22.30 -7.87
C LYS A 2 -35.53 21.64 -6.57
N TRP A 3 -34.67 20.65 -6.63
CA TRP A 3 -33.98 20.10 -5.47
C TRP A 3 -32.69 20.88 -5.28
N MET A 4 -32.66 21.73 -4.27
CA MET A 4 -31.42 22.33 -3.76
C MET A 4 -30.78 21.31 -2.84
N ALA A 5 -29.66 20.76 -3.22
CA ALA A 5 -28.77 20.02 -2.33
C ALA A 5 -28.05 21.04 -1.45
N VAL A 6 -28.41 21.09 -0.19
CA VAL A 6 -27.69 21.84 0.85
C VAL A 6 -26.52 20.93 1.28
N ALA A 7 -25.32 21.22 0.80
CA ALA A 7 -24.10 20.64 1.33
C ALA A 7 -23.81 21.30 2.69
N MET A 8 -24.11 20.62 3.77
CA MET A 8 -23.58 20.97 5.10
C MET A 8 -22.12 20.53 5.16
N ALA A 9 -21.21 21.46 4.82
CA ALA A 9 -19.80 21.30 5.16
C ALA A 9 -19.64 21.54 6.66
N ALA A 10 -19.49 20.50 7.44
CA ALA A 10 -19.05 20.62 8.82
C ALA A 10 -17.63 21.17 8.82
N ALA A 11 -17.48 22.44 9.21
CA ALA A 11 -16.21 23.11 9.26
C ALA A 11 -15.40 22.59 10.45
N CYS A 12 -14.39 21.76 10.20
CA CYS A 12 -13.27 21.57 11.12
C CYS A 12 -12.40 22.85 11.08
N ALA A 13 -12.84 23.90 11.77
CA ALA A 13 -12.11 25.16 11.84
C ALA A 13 -11.16 25.15 13.04
N MET A 14 -9.85 25.20 12.77
CA MET A 14 -8.81 25.51 13.75
C MET A 14 -8.03 26.75 13.36
N PRO A 15 -7.58 27.58 14.30
CA PRO A 15 -6.89 28.84 14.01
C PRO A 15 -5.46 28.62 13.54
N GLY A 16 -5.08 29.35 12.49
CA GLY A 16 -3.79 29.25 11.85
C GLY A 16 -2.63 29.92 12.61
N HIS A 17 -1.47 29.24 12.59
CA HIS A 17 -0.17 29.86 12.79
C HIS A 17 0.64 29.70 11.50
N ALA A 18 1.03 30.79 10.90
CA ALA A 18 1.84 30.78 9.70
C ALA A 18 3.30 30.50 10.05
N GLN A 19 3.84 29.39 9.57
CA GLN A 19 5.28 29.13 9.52
C GLN A 19 5.76 29.09 8.07
N THR A 20 6.82 29.81 7.79
CA THR A 20 7.49 29.90 6.48
C THR A 20 8.20 28.57 6.20
N ALA A 21 7.68 27.80 5.25
CA ALA A 21 8.27 26.53 4.84
C ALA A 21 9.30 26.72 3.72
N THR A 22 10.48 26.16 3.89
CA THR A 22 11.54 26.11 2.89
C THR A 22 11.19 25.02 1.85
N ARG A 23 11.23 25.40 0.57
CA ARG A 23 10.92 24.53 -0.56
C ARG A 23 12.03 23.47 -0.74
N LEU A 24 11.71 22.17 -0.56
CA LEU A 24 12.57 21.06 -0.95
C LEU A 24 12.35 20.72 -2.42
N GLN A 25 13.43 20.64 -3.19
CA GLN A 25 13.35 20.30 -4.62
C GLN A 25 13.07 18.80 -4.80
N ARG A 26 12.15 18.50 -5.70
CA ARG A 26 11.60 17.13 -6.00
C ARG A 26 12.65 16.11 -6.50
N GLY A 27 13.85 16.57 -6.87
CA GLY A 27 14.94 15.73 -7.37
C GLY A 27 15.83 15.11 -6.30
N ASP A 28 15.89 15.70 -5.11
CA ASP A 28 16.94 15.38 -4.15
C ASP A 28 16.64 14.13 -3.30
N THR A 29 15.37 13.73 -3.18
CA THR A 29 14.96 12.58 -2.35
C THR A 29 15.22 11.23 -3.01
N LEU A 30 15.27 11.17 -4.33
CA LEU A 30 15.54 9.94 -5.08
C LEU A 30 16.99 9.83 -5.59
N ALA A 31 17.72 10.94 -5.67
CA ALA A 31 19.06 11.00 -6.27
C ALA A 31 20.21 10.73 -5.30
N THR A 32 19.99 10.78 -3.99
CA THR A 32 21.07 10.65 -2.99
C THR A 32 21.46 9.20 -2.65
N LEU A 33 20.92 8.22 -3.39
CA LEU A 33 21.38 6.84 -3.28
C LEU A 33 22.52 6.59 -4.30
N GLY A 34 23.62 7.31 -4.11
CA GLY A 34 24.83 7.17 -4.89
C GLY A 34 25.37 5.74 -4.88
N ALA A 35 25.99 5.35 -5.99
CA ALA A 35 26.67 4.08 -6.18
C ALA A 35 27.70 3.85 -5.04
N SER A 36 27.31 3.06 -4.06
CA SER A 36 28.22 2.52 -3.05
C SER A 36 28.67 1.15 -3.50
N THR A 37 29.96 0.89 -3.42
CA THR A 37 30.54 -0.47 -3.57
C THR A 37 29.76 -1.43 -2.69
N VAL A 38 29.20 -2.49 -3.27
CA VAL A 38 28.38 -3.48 -2.58
C VAL A 38 29.19 -4.10 -1.43
N PRO A 39 28.87 -3.84 -0.17
CA PRO A 39 29.59 -4.47 0.92
C PRO A 39 29.24 -5.97 0.94
N ASN A 40 30.22 -6.80 1.22
CA ASN A 40 30.02 -8.21 1.53
C ASN A 40 29.50 -8.33 2.97
N ASP A 41 28.34 -7.72 3.22
CA ASP A 41 27.87 -7.31 4.53
C ASP A 41 26.53 -8.01 4.81
N THR A 42 26.43 -8.59 6.00
CA THR A 42 25.20 -9.19 6.54
C THR A 42 24.26 -8.16 7.17
N THR A 43 24.64 -6.89 7.16
CA THR A 43 23.81 -5.79 7.66
C THR A 43 22.61 -5.52 6.76
N THR A 44 21.62 -4.82 7.29
CA THR A 44 20.47 -4.33 6.48
C THR A 44 20.93 -3.52 5.27
N ALA A 45 21.92 -2.64 5.43
CA ALA A 45 22.44 -1.82 4.33
C ALA A 45 23.07 -2.66 3.22
N GLY A 46 23.91 -3.63 3.57
CA GLY A 46 24.51 -4.57 2.65
C GLY A 46 23.50 -5.42 1.92
N PHE A 47 22.50 -5.92 2.62
CA PHE A 47 21.40 -6.66 1.99
C PHE A 47 20.61 -5.81 1.00
N LEU A 48 20.19 -4.61 1.38
CA LEU A 48 19.48 -3.70 0.48
C LEU A 48 20.31 -3.37 -0.77
N ALA A 49 21.63 -3.19 -0.61
CA ALA A 49 22.54 -2.94 -1.75
C ALA A 49 22.58 -4.13 -2.72
N ARG A 50 22.65 -5.37 -2.19
CA ARG A 50 22.63 -6.59 -3.01
C ARG A 50 21.29 -6.74 -3.74
N VAL A 51 20.17 -6.55 -3.06
CA VAL A 51 18.84 -6.60 -3.66
C VAL A 51 18.71 -5.56 -4.78
N ARG A 52 19.15 -4.32 -4.54
CA ARG A 52 19.15 -3.27 -5.58
C ARG A 52 19.99 -3.66 -6.79
N ALA A 53 21.21 -4.14 -6.56
CA ALA A 53 22.09 -4.54 -7.65
C ALA A 53 21.47 -5.64 -8.51
N ALA A 54 20.89 -6.66 -7.88
CA ALA A 54 20.29 -7.80 -8.56
C ALA A 54 19.00 -7.44 -9.31
N THR A 55 18.21 -6.49 -8.77
CA THR A 55 16.90 -6.13 -9.32
C THR A 55 16.91 -4.85 -10.17
N ALA A 56 18.08 -4.23 -10.37
CA ALA A 56 18.20 -2.98 -11.13
C ALA A 56 17.60 -3.06 -12.55
N ARG A 57 17.70 -4.21 -13.21
CA ARG A 57 17.12 -4.46 -14.54
C ARG A 57 15.60 -4.40 -14.55
N TYR A 58 14.95 -4.69 -13.42
CA TYR A 58 13.50 -4.67 -13.27
C TYR A 58 12.93 -3.27 -13.02
N ARG A 59 13.76 -2.23 -13.00
CA ARG A 59 13.26 -0.86 -13.15
C ARG A 59 12.56 -0.66 -14.49
N ASP A 60 12.91 -1.47 -15.47
CA ASP A 60 12.11 -1.71 -16.66
C ASP A 60 11.15 -2.88 -16.40
N ARG A 61 9.85 -2.58 -16.29
CA ARG A 61 8.81 -3.58 -16.08
C ARG A 61 8.69 -4.58 -17.25
N GLY A 62 9.10 -4.17 -18.45
CA GLY A 62 9.17 -5.06 -19.60
C GLY A 62 10.17 -6.20 -19.37
N GLN A 63 11.31 -5.90 -18.74
CA GLN A 63 12.29 -6.93 -18.39
C GLN A 63 11.75 -7.91 -17.34
N ALA A 64 10.99 -7.43 -16.37
CA ALA A 64 10.30 -8.31 -15.42
C ALA A 64 9.33 -9.28 -16.12
N THR A 65 8.59 -8.78 -17.11
CA THR A 65 7.70 -9.61 -17.94
C THR A 65 8.46 -10.67 -18.72
N LEU A 66 9.60 -10.32 -19.34
CA LEU A 66 10.44 -11.26 -20.08
C LEU A 66 11.00 -12.36 -19.18
N ASP A 67 11.35 -12.02 -17.94
CA ASP A 67 11.89 -12.94 -16.96
C ASP A 67 10.80 -13.74 -16.21
N GLY A 68 9.53 -13.64 -16.63
CA GLY A 68 8.43 -14.49 -16.15
C GLY A 68 7.66 -13.94 -14.96
N TYR A 69 7.89 -12.69 -14.53
CA TYR A 69 7.05 -12.04 -13.54
C TYR A 69 5.71 -11.63 -14.14
N ARG A 70 4.63 -11.81 -13.37
CA ARG A 70 3.25 -11.42 -13.76
C ARG A 70 2.57 -10.74 -12.58
N PRO A 71 1.71 -9.75 -12.82
CA PRO A 71 0.94 -9.14 -11.75
C PRO A 71 -0.02 -10.16 -11.16
N ILE A 72 -0.11 -10.18 -9.84
CA ILE A 72 -1.08 -10.98 -9.08
C ILE A 72 -1.74 -10.07 -8.06
N GLY A 73 -3.06 -10.16 -7.98
CA GLY A 73 -3.86 -9.33 -7.08
C GLY A 73 -4.08 -7.91 -7.61
N GLY A 74 -4.34 -6.99 -6.70
CA GLY A 74 -4.62 -5.59 -6.97
C GLY A 74 -3.43 -4.67 -6.71
N ASP A 75 -3.71 -3.38 -6.81
CA ASP A 75 -2.77 -2.32 -6.42
C ASP A 75 -3.08 -1.88 -4.98
N PHE A 76 -2.22 -2.25 -4.04
CA PHE A 76 -2.40 -2.00 -2.62
C PHE A 76 -1.86 -0.62 -2.24
N PRO A 77 -2.59 0.14 -1.42
CA PRO A 77 -2.22 1.51 -1.07
C PRO A 77 -0.81 1.67 -0.52
N GLY A 78 -0.44 0.80 0.43
CA GLY A 78 0.84 0.84 1.13
C GLY A 78 1.92 -0.08 0.55
N MET A 79 1.60 -0.88 -0.49
CA MET A 79 2.53 -1.88 -1.05
C MET A 79 2.70 -1.75 -2.57
N GLY A 80 1.66 -1.31 -3.31
CA GLY A 80 1.65 -1.30 -4.77
C GLY A 80 1.18 -2.63 -5.37
N GLU A 81 1.51 -2.87 -6.65
CA GLU A 81 1.24 -4.10 -7.39
C GLU A 81 2.32 -5.14 -7.12
N HIS A 82 1.93 -6.37 -6.81
CA HIS A 82 2.85 -7.50 -6.70
C HIS A 82 3.00 -8.23 -8.03
N TRP A 83 4.22 -8.32 -8.50
CA TRP A 83 4.60 -9.06 -9.70
C TRP A 83 5.34 -10.31 -9.31
N VAL A 84 4.75 -11.47 -9.53
CA VAL A 84 5.24 -12.75 -9.01
C VAL A 84 5.86 -13.59 -10.13
N ASN A 85 7.04 -14.13 -9.85
CA ASN A 85 7.63 -15.22 -10.64
C ASN A 85 7.35 -16.54 -9.92
N LEU A 86 6.37 -17.29 -10.42
CA LEU A 86 5.96 -18.55 -9.80
C LEU A 86 7.08 -19.60 -9.82
N GLY A 87 7.93 -19.62 -10.85
CA GLY A 87 9.07 -20.52 -10.91
C GLY A 87 10.05 -20.29 -9.77
N THR A 88 10.38 -19.04 -9.48
CA THR A 88 11.24 -18.66 -8.36
C THR A 88 10.56 -18.93 -7.01
N LEU A 89 9.27 -18.62 -6.89
CA LEU A 89 8.50 -18.87 -5.68
C LEU A 89 8.46 -20.34 -5.30
N PHE A 90 8.13 -21.22 -6.27
CA PHE A 90 8.04 -22.65 -6.02
C PHE A 90 9.40 -23.37 -5.95
N ALA A 91 10.49 -22.72 -6.37
CA ALA A 91 11.82 -23.25 -6.13
C ALA A 91 12.16 -23.35 -4.62
N ASN A 92 11.36 -22.70 -3.77
CA ASN A 92 11.45 -22.70 -2.30
C ASN A 92 12.87 -22.39 -1.80
N ARG A 93 13.55 -21.44 -2.45
CA ARG A 93 14.90 -21.01 -2.10
C ARG A 93 14.90 -19.54 -1.78
N PHE A 94 15.24 -19.23 -0.55
CA PHE A 94 15.53 -17.85 -0.19
C PHE A 94 16.90 -17.46 -0.79
N THR A 95 16.86 -16.66 -1.84
CA THR A 95 18.07 -16.12 -2.49
C THR A 95 17.89 -14.61 -2.59
N PRO A 96 18.69 -13.81 -1.87
CA PRO A 96 18.57 -12.36 -1.86
C PRO A 96 18.58 -11.71 -3.24
N GLU A 97 19.34 -12.29 -4.17
CA GLU A 97 19.49 -11.81 -5.54
C GLU A 97 18.37 -12.25 -6.49
N GLN A 98 17.47 -13.12 -6.03
CA GLN A 98 16.36 -13.65 -6.84
C GLN A 98 15.02 -13.56 -6.06
N PRO A 99 14.52 -12.36 -5.79
CA PRO A 99 13.23 -12.23 -5.13
C PRO A 99 12.13 -12.83 -6.01
N PRO A 100 11.23 -13.66 -5.44
CA PRO A 100 10.09 -14.19 -6.19
C PRO A 100 9.03 -13.12 -6.50
N ILE A 101 9.05 -11.99 -5.80
CA ILE A 101 8.06 -10.92 -5.94
C ILE A 101 8.77 -9.58 -6.12
N LEU A 102 8.31 -8.82 -7.11
CA LEU A 102 8.68 -7.42 -7.34
C LEU A 102 7.47 -6.55 -7.00
N GLU A 103 7.71 -5.43 -6.33
CA GLU A 103 6.66 -4.49 -5.94
C GLU A 103 6.77 -3.22 -6.78
N TYR A 104 5.71 -2.93 -7.55
CA TYR A 104 5.63 -1.73 -8.37
C TYR A 104 4.53 -0.81 -7.87
N ALA A 105 4.79 0.48 -7.94
CA ALA A 105 3.77 1.50 -7.72
C ALA A 105 3.76 2.49 -8.88
N THR A 106 2.60 3.02 -9.21
CA THR A 106 2.51 4.13 -10.16
C THR A 106 2.89 5.42 -9.45
N ILE A 107 4.01 6.02 -9.85
CA ILE A 107 4.52 7.29 -9.36
C ILE A 107 4.70 8.22 -10.57
N ASP A 108 4.14 9.42 -10.51
CA ASP A 108 4.15 10.38 -11.62
C ASP A 108 3.65 9.75 -12.95
N GLY A 109 2.62 8.90 -12.87
CA GLY A 109 2.02 8.21 -14.01
C GLY A 109 2.88 7.09 -14.61
N ARG A 110 3.95 6.67 -13.94
CA ARG A 110 4.86 5.63 -14.42
C ARG A 110 4.98 4.49 -13.42
N PRO A 111 4.95 3.22 -13.89
CA PRO A 111 5.24 2.08 -13.03
C PRO A 111 6.70 2.19 -12.56
N THR A 112 6.88 2.22 -11.25
CA THR A 112 8.16 2.38 -10.58
C THR A 112 8.38 1.22 -9.64
N LEU A 113 9.53 0.54 -9.74
CA LEU A 113 9.92 -0.49 -8.79
C LEU A 113 10.19 0.17 -7.43
N VAL A 114 9.44 -0.23 -6.40
CA VAL A 114 9.53 0.37 -5.06
C VAL A 114 10.15 -0.58 -4.04
N GLY A 115 9.94 -1.88 -4.21
CA GLY A 115 10.43 -2.91 -3.31
C GLY A 115 10.46 -4.27 -3.97
N VAL A 116 10.75 -5.25 -3.14
CA VAL A 116 10.63 -6.68 -3.47
C VAL A 116 10.05 -7.41 -2.27
N ALA A 117 9.47 -8.60 -2.49
CA ALA A 117 9.11 -9.46 -1.38
C ALA A 117 9.61 -10.89 -1.62
N TYR A 118 9.89 -11.56 -0.51
CA TYR A 118 10.20 -12.98 -0.46
C TYR A 118 9.03 -13.70 0.20
N ALA A 119 8.64 -14.82 -0.37
CA ALA A 119 7.62 -15.68 0.18
C ALA A 119 8.16 -17.10 0.27
N VAL A 120 8.05 -17.71 1.44
CA VAL A 120 8.54 -19.06 1.71
C VAL A 120 7.41 -19.89 2.30
N PRO A 121 6.99 -20.96 1.60
CA PRO A 121 6.06 -21.92 2.18
C PRO A 121 6.73 -22.65 3.35
N LEU A 122 6.05 -22.73 4.47
CA LEU A 122 6.52 -23.41 5.69
C LEU A 122 5.57 -24.52 6.07
N LEU A 123 6.11 -25.69 6.37
CA LEU A 123 5.37 -26.75 7.02
C LEU A 123 5.14 -26.44 8.51
N ALA A 124 4.26 -27.22 9.16
CA ALA A 124 4.02 -27.06 10.59
C ALA A 124 5.32 -27.24 11.39
N GLY A 125 5.65 -26.22 12.20
CA GLY A 125 6.87 -26.22 13.03
C GLY A 125 8.13 -25.70 12.34
N GLU A 126 8.11 -25.47 11.02
CA GLU A 126 9.23 -24.82 10.34
C GLU A 126 9.28 -23.31 10.64
N MET A 127 10.48 -22.77 10.64
CA MET A 127 10.76 -21.34 10.79
C MET A 127 11.24 -20.76 9.47
N PRO A 128 10.94 -19.49 9.17
CA PRO A 128 11.51 -18.85 7.99
C PRO A 128 13.03 -18.79 8.06
N PRO A 129 13.72 -18.63 6.92
CA PRO A 129 15.17 -18.52 6.88
C PRO A 129 15.68 -17.47 7.85
N ALA A 130 16.78 -17.80 8.56
CA ALA A 130 17.46 -16.82 9.40
C ALA A 130 18.01 -15.71 8.50
N PHE A 131 17.60 -14.49 8.79
CA PHE A 131 18.06 -13.32 8.08
C PHE A 131 18.45 -12.24 9.09
N PRO A 132 19.29 -11.22 8.77
CA PRO A 132 19.77 -10.26 9.77
C PRO A 132 18.70 -9.65 10.67
N ALA A 133 17.45 -9.67 10.25
CA ALA A 133 16.30 -9.26 11.05
C ALA A 133 15.26 -10.39 11.12
N ASN A 134 15.45 -11.39 11.97
CA ASN A 134 14.49 -12.50 12.15
C ASN A 134 13.06 -12.07 12.48
N THR A 135 12.87 -10.85 12.95
CA THR A 135 11.56 -10.27 13.27
C THR A 135 10.85 -9.64 12.07
N ALA A 136 11.48 -9.61 10.90
CA ALA A 136 10.90 -8.99 9.69
C ALA A 136 9.95 -9.92 8.93
N TRP A 137 10.06 -11.24 9.13
CA TRP A 137 9.15 -12.20 8.55
C TRP A 137 7.79 -12.14 9.26
N HIS A 138 6.72 -12.15 8.49
CA HIS A 138 5.35 -12.26 9.00
C HIS A 138 4.61 -13.35 8.24
N GLU A 139 3.60 -13.92 8.87
CA GLU A 139 2.82 -15.02 8.30
C GLU A 139 1.44 -14.52 7.89
N HIS A 140 0.97 -15.03 6.77
CA HIS A 140 -0.39 -14.83 6.32
C HIS A 140 -1.24 -16.05 6.70
N THR A 141 -2.29 -15.79 7.45
CA THR A 141 -3.15 -16.83 8.06
C THR A 141 -4.54 -16.89 7.42
N GLY A 142 -4.63 -16.69 6.11
CA GLY A 142 -5.80 -17.13 5.33
C GLY A 142 -7.14 -16.44 5.59
N THR A 143 -7.14 -15.18 6.09
CA THR A 143 -8.32 -14.34 6.02
C THR A 143 -8.15 -13.35 4.86
N VAL A 144 -9.17 -13.21 4.00
CA VAL A 144 -9.14 -12.43 2.74
C VAL A 144 -9.04 -10.91 3.03
N GLU A 145 -7.98 -10.49 3.69
CA GLU A 145 -7.73 -9.08 4.03
C GLU A 145 -6.45 -8.55 3.36
N SER A 146 -5.73 -9.43 2.69
CA SER A 146 -4.46 -9.09 2.07
C SER A 146 -4.23 -9.89 0.80
N GLU A 147 -3.39 -9.37 -0.07
CA GLU A 147 -2.96 -9.98 -1.32
C GLU A 147 -2.29 -11.35 -1.15
N SER A 148 -1.63 -11.57 -0.03
CA SER A 148 -1.04 -12.85 0.31
C SER A 148 -2.08 -13.95 0.51
N ASP A 149 -3.32 -13.61 0.80
CA ASP A 149 -4.41 -14.58 0.83
C ASP A 149 -4.75 -15.06 -0.57
N LEU A 150 -4.64 -14.20 -1.58
CA LEU A 150 -4.76 -14.61 -2.99
C LEU A 150 -3.60 -15.51 -3.39
N LEU A 151 -2.38 -15.22 -2.95
CA LEU A 151 -1.23 -16.11 -3.13
C LEU A 151 -1.41 -17.44 -2.38
N SER A 152 -1.91 -17.39 -1.15
CA SER A 152 -2.21 -18.58 -0.35
C SER A 152 -3.32 -19.40 -0.98
N GLN A 153 -4.37 -18.77 -1.53
CA GLN A 153 -5.43 -19.45 -2.28
C GLN A 153 -4.92 -20.05 -3.59
N ALA A 154 -4.11 -19.31 -4.36
CA ALA A 154 -3.50 -19.83 -5.57
C ALA A 154 -2.60 -21.03 -5.29
N MET A 155 -1.85 -21.00 -4.20
CA MET A 155 -1.02 -22.12 -3.75
C MET A 155 -1.84 -23.30 -3.24
N SER A 156 -2.93 -23.04 -2.52
CA SER A 156 -3.85 -24.08 -2.02
C SER A 156 -4.60 -24.80 -3.14
N SER A 157 -4.94 -24.10 -4.21
CA SER A 157 -5.64 -24.66 -5.38
C SER A 157 -4.77 -25.65 -6.18
N HIS A 158 -3.45 -25.66 -5.97
CA HIS A 158 -2.52 -26.62 -6.59
C HIS A 158 -2.32 -27.91 -5.78
N GLY A 159 -3.15 -28.15 -4.77
CA GLY A 159 -3.43 -29.50 -4.26
C GLY A 159 -2.41 -30.09 -3.27
N SER A 160 -1.31 -29.43 -2.93
CA SER A 160 -0.25 -30.05 -2.13
C SER A 160 0.13 -29.34 -0.82
N MET A 161 -0.61 -28.32 -0.41
CA MET A 161 -0.21 -27.49 0.73
C MET A 161 -1.23 -27.39 1.87
N HIS A 162 -2.00 -28.44 2.12
CA HIS A 162 -2.86 -28.50 3.31
C HIS A 162 -2.00 -28.37 4.58
N GLY A 163 -2.16 -27.26 5.29
CA GLY A 163 -1.43 -26.95 6.51
C GLY A 163 -0.10 -26.23 6.34
N ALA A 164 0.27 -25.83 5.11
CA ALA A 164 1.42 -24.97 4.91
C ALA A 164 1.07 -23.51 5.28
N ARG A 165 2.01 -22.84 5.94
CA ARG A 165 1.99 -21.41 6.24
C ARG A 165 2.82 -20.70 5.19
N LEU A 166 2.47 -19.48 4.83
CA LEU A 166 3.29 -18.64 3.96
C LEU A 166 3.95 -17.55 4.81
N ALA A 167 5.27 -17.64 4.98
CA ALA A 167 6.03 -16.56 5.57
C ALA A 167 6.45 -15.58 4.50
N MET A 168 6.22 -14.29 4.72
CA MET A 168 6.59 -13.21 3.80
C MET A 168 7.53 -12.21 4.45
N LEU A 169 8.43 -11.67 3.63
CA LEU A 169 9.36 -10.61 3.98
C LEU A 169 9.32 -9.54 2.90
N HIS A 170 8.77 -8.37 3.20
CA HIS A 170 8.87 -7.20 2.34
C HIS A 170 10.21 -6.51 2.51
N VAL A 171 10.76 -5.99 1.43
CA VAL A 171 12.07 -5.31 1.41
C VAL A 171 11.99 -4.05 0.56
N TRP A 172 11.87 -2.91 1.23
CA TRP A 172 11.80 -1.59 0.61
C TRP A 172 13.17 -1.14 0.11
N ALA A 173 13.63 -1.82 -0.93
CA ALA A 173 14.98 -1.60 -1.46
C ALA A 173 15.07 -0.32 -2.33
N TRP A 174 13.99 0.07 -3.01
CA TRP A 174 14.00 1.14 -4.01
C TRP A 174 13.32 2.42 -3.54
N LEU A 175 12.24 2.31 -2.78
CA LEU A 175 11.60 3.43 -2.11
C LEU A 175 11.85 3.30 -0.61
N PRO A 176 12.50 4.27 0.05
CA PRO A 176 12.69 4.21 1.50
C PRO A 176 11.35 4.12 2.24
N ASN A 177 11.28 3.21 3.21
CA ASN A 177 10.16 3.12 4.12
C ASN A 177 10.57 3.73 5.48
N PRO A 178 9.96 4.86 5.90
CA PRO A 178 10.32 5.49 7.16
C PRO A 178 10.04 4.64 8.40
N ALA A 179 9.12 3.68 8.30
CA ALA A 179 8.83 2.73 9.38
C ALA A 179 9.85 1.59 9.47
N GLY A 180 10.76 1.49 8.48
CA GLY A 180 11.80 0.48 8.42
C GLY A 180 11.78 -0.34 7.13
N ALA A 181 12.97 -0.76 6.69
CA ALA A 181 13.18 -1.40 5.40
C ALA A 181 12.43 -2.74 5.20
N TYR A 182 11.97 -3.35 6.28
CA TYR A 182 11.33 -4.68 6.28
C TYR A 182 9.87 -4.67 6.75
N ARG A 183 9.26 -3.49 6.87
CA ARG A 183 7.84 -3.40 7.19
C ARG A 183 6.99 -3.81 6.00
N SER A 184 5.86 -4.46 6.26
CA SER A 184 4.92 -4.87 5.21
C SER A 184 4.40 -3.66 4.43
N ASP A 185 3.94 -2.64 5.16
CA ASP A 185 3.40 -1.43 4.56
C ASP A 185 4.38 -0.27 4.63
N ASN A 186 4.42 0.53 3.57
CA ASN A 186 5.11 1.81 3.53
C ASN A 186 4.08 2.94 3.60
N TRP A 187 3.91 3.51 4.77
CA TRP A 187 2.96 4.59 4.98
C TRP A 187 3.27 5.87 4.18
N ALA A 188 4.52 6.03 3.72
CA ALA A 188 4.90 7.15 2.86
C ALA A 188 4.48 6.96 1.40
N LEU A 189 4.23 5.71 0.95
CA LEU A 189 3.92 5.40 -0.44
C LEU A 189 2.68 6.14 -0.97
N PRO A 190 1.54 6.23 -0.29
CA PRO A 190 0.38 7.00 -0.77
C PRO A 190 0.71 8.48 -1.01
N PHE A 191 1.57 9.08 -0.17
CA PHE A 191 2.02 10.48 -0.34
C PHE A 191 2.88 10.64 -1.60
N VAL A 192 3.88 9.77 -1.77
CA VAL A 192 4.76 9.78 -2.95
C VAL A 192 3.95 9.59 -4.23
N ARG A 193 3.00 8.65 -4.23
CA ARG A 193 2.10 8.40 -5.37
C ARG A 193 1.21 9.61 -5.70
N ALA A 194 0.76 10.32 -4.69
CA ALA A 194 -0.01 11.56 -4.87
C ALA A 194 0.85 12.77 -5.28
N GLY A 195 2.17 12.60 -5.40
CA GLY A 195 3.10 13.68 -5.71
C GLY A 195 3.31 14.66 -4.55
N LEU A 196 3.18 14.18 -3.32
CA LEU A 196 3.36 14.94 -2.09
C LEU A 196 4.67 14.56 -1.40
N VAL A 197 5.22 15.47 -0.63
CA VAL A 197 6.31 15.16 0.31
C VAL A 197 5.69 14.47 1.54
N PRO A 198 6.10 13.24 1.88
CA PRO A 198 5.60 12.59 3.08
C PRO A 198 5.88 13.42 4.34
N PRO A 199 5.02 13.38 5.37
CA PRO A 199 5.28 14.05 6.63
C PRO A 199 6.51 13.45 7.33
N ALA A 200 7.11 14.21 8.28
CA ALA A 200 8.31 13.76 8.99
C ALA A 200 8.06 12.55 9.92
N ALA A 201 6.82 12.32 10.33
CA ALA A 201 6.40 11.22 11.18
C ALA A 201 5.21 10.49 10.59
N ASP A 202 5.01 9.25 11.01
CA ASP A 202 3.86 8.44 10.59
C ASP A 202 2.53 9.19 10.89
N PRO A 203 1.74 9.49 9.86
CA PRO A 203 0.48 10.21 10.02
C PRO A 203 -0.66 9.33 10.57
N GLY A 204 -0.41 8.05 10.75
CA GLY A 204 -1.41 7.04 11.09
C GLY A 204 -2.19 6.52 9.87
N ALA A 205 -2.74 5.33 10.03
CA ALA A 205 -3.37 4.58 8.94
C ALA A 205 -4.52 5.34 8.25
N ILE A 206 -5.33 6.07 9.01
CA ILE A 206 -6.51 6.78 8.47
C ILE A 206 -6.12 7.83 7.43
N ALA A 207 -5.08 8.63 7.69
CA ALA A 207 -4.62 9.63 6.72
C ALA A 207 -4.09 8.97 5.43
N GLY A 208 -3.34 7.87 5.57
CA GLY A 208 -2.86 7.07 4.45
C GLY A 208 -4.01 6.48 3.62
N ARG A 209 -5.04 5.94 4.28
CA ARG A 209 -6.24 5.38 3.62
C ARG A 209 -7.03 6.43 2.83
N ALA A 210 -7.25 7.60 3.42
CA ALA A 210 -7.92 8.71 2.75
C ALA A 210 -7.16 9.15 1.48
N LEU A 211 -5.82 9.25 1.57
CA LEU A 211 -4.99 9.63 0.45
C LEU A 211 -4.92 8.52 -0.62
N ALA A 212 -4.96 7.27 -0.21
CA ALA A 212 -4.94 6.13 -1.13
C ALA A 212 -6.13 6.12 -2.11
N LEU A 213 -7.26 6.72 -1.75
CA LEU A 213 -8.40 6.89 -2.66
C LEU A 213 -8.05 7.62 -3.96
N VAL A 214 -6.97 8.39 -3.99
CA VAL A 214 -6.52 9.17 -5.16
C VAL A 214 -5.09 8.86 -5.58
N SER A 215 -4.45 7.91 -4.92
CA SER A 215 -3.06 7.51 -5.17
C SER A 215 -2.89 6.03 -5.55
N GLY A 216 -3.92 5.45 -6.18
CA GLY A 216 -3.88 4.11 -6.76
C GLY A 216 -4.54 3.00 -5.92
N GLY A 217 -5.00 3.29 -4.71
CA GLY A 217 -5.73 2.33 -3.89
C GLY A 217 -7.26 2.39 -4.02
N ASP A 218 -7.75 3.17 -4.95
CA ASP A 218 -9.19 3.39 -5.12
C ASP A 218 -9.95 2.10 -5.48
N THR A 219 -9.46 1.35 -6.44
CA THR A 219 -10.05 0.06 -6.84
C THR A 219 -9.99 -0.97 -5.70
N PHE A 220 -8.92 -0.93 -4.90
CA PHE A 220 -8.79 -1.81 -3.74
C PHE A 220 -9.93 -1.58 -2.74
N TYR A 221 -10.16 -0.33 -2.30
CA TYR A 221 -11.23 -0.05 -1.35
C TYR A 221 -12.61 -0.32 -1.92
N GLU A 222 -12.83 -0.02 -3.20
CA GLU A 222 -14.09 -0.32 -3.87
C GLU A 222 -14.40 -1.81 -3.83
N ASN A 223 -13.47 -2.66 -4.23
CA ASN A 223 -13.62 -4.11 -4.21
C ASN A 223 -13.85 -4.62 -2.79
N VAL A 224 -13.01 -4.21 -1.83
CA VAL A 224 -13.15 -4.63 -0.42
C VAL A 224 -14.50 -4.25 0.16
N PHE A 225 -14.98 -3.03 -0.10
CA PHE A 225 -16.27 -2.59 0.42
C PHE A 225 -17.44 -3.33 -0.22
N LEU A 226 -17.40 -3.58 -1.53
CA LEU A 226 -18.42 -4.35 -2.24
C LEU A 226 -18.46 -5.81 -1.77
N ASP A 227 -17.30 -6.45 -1.64
CA ASP A 227 -17.18 -7.84 -1.21
C ASP A 227 -17.66 -8.02 0.24
N VAL A 228 -17.18 -7.18 1.16
CA VAL A 228 -17.55 -7.27 2.58
C VAL A 228 -19.02 -6.89 2.79
N ALA A 229 -19.53 -5.91 2.07
CA ALA A 229 -20.94 -5.54 2.16
C ALA A 229 -21.84 -6.70 1.73
N ASN A 230 -21.42 -7.51 0.76
CA ASN A 230 -22.22 -8.61 0.17
C ASN A 230 -23.68 -8.18 0.01
N SER A 231 -23.93 -7.11 -0.72
CA SER A 231 -25.05 -6.22 -0.50
C SER A 231 -25.98 -6.13 -1.70
N SER A 232 -27.13 -5.47 -1.51
CA SER A 232 -28.10 -5.19 -2.55
C SER A 232 -27.58 -4.17 -3.57
N SER A 233 -28.22 -4.07 -4.73
CA SER A 233 -27.87 -3.07 -5.73
C SER A 233 -27.94 -1.63 -5.19
N SER A 234 -28.83 -1.34 -4.27
CA SER A 234 -28.93 -0.03 -3.64
C SER A 234 -27.75 0.27 -2.72
N ASP A 235 -27.29 -0.72 -1.96
CA ASP A 235 -26.09 -0.57 -1.12
C ASP A 235 -24.84 -0.38 -1.98
N ASN A 236 -24.73 -1.11 -3.10
CA ASN A 236 -23.62 -0.94 -4.04
C ASN A 236 -23.57 0.49 -4.61
N ILE A 237 -24.73 1.04 -4.99
CA ILE A 237 -24.82 2.44 -5.43
C ILE A 237 -24.38 3.40 -4.32
N ALA A 238 -24.80 3.17 -3.09
CA ALA A 238 -24.40 4.01 -1.96
C ALA A 238 -22.88 3.95 -1.71
N ILE A 239 -22.27 2.77 -1.79
CA ILE A 239 -20.81 2.59 -1.68
C ILE A 239 -20.09 3.37 -2.78
N HIS A 240 -20.49 3.20 -4.04
CA HIS A 240 -19.88 3.95 -5.15
C HIS A 240 -20.00 5.46 -4.97
N GLN A 241 -21.17 5.97 -4.56
CA GLN A 241 -21.39 7.40 -4.36
C GLN A 241 -20.51 7.96 -3.23
N ALA A 242 -20.41 7.27 -2.10
CA ALA A 242 -19.56 7.66 -0.99
C ALA A 242 -18.07 7.69 -1.41
N LEU A 243 -17.61 6.66 -2.11
CA LEU A 243 -16.22 6.61 -2.62
C LEU A 243 -15.93 7.70 -3.63
N ILE A 244 -16.83 7.99 -4.57
CA ILE A 244 -16.67 9.10 -5.54
C ILE A 244 -16.59 10.44 -4.82
N GLY A 245 -17.45 10.66 -3.80
CA GLY A 245 -17.40 11.86 -2.98
C GLY A 245 -16.07 12.04 -2.27
N ALA A 246 -15.62 10.99 -1.60
CA ALA A 246 -14.36 10.96 -0.87
C ALA A 246 -13.14 11.15 -1.80
N ARG A 247 -13.10 10.48 -2.95
CA ARG A 247 -12.07 10.66 -3.99
C ARG A 247 -12.00 12.11 -4.46
N THR A 248 -13.15 12.70 -4.75
CA THR A 248 -13.22 14.10 -5.19
C THR A 248 -12.69 15.05 -4.13
N ALA A 249 -13.02 14.82 -2.87
CA ALA A 249 -12.55 15.64 -1.75
C ALA A 249 -11.04 15.46 -1.54
N ALA A 250 -10.55 14.22 -1.59
CA ALA A 250 -9.13 13.89 -1.45
C ALA A 250 -8.30 14.48 -2.62
N ALA A 251 -8.80 14.42 -3.86
CA ALA A 251 -8.12 15.05 -5.01
C ALA A 251 -7.96 16.56 -4.83
N ARG A 252 -9.02 17.25 -4.40
CA ARG A 252 -8.94 18.68 -4.09
C ARG A 252 -7.98 18.98 -2.94
N TRP A 253 -7.89 18.08 -1.96
CA TRP A 253 -6.94 18.22 -0.87
C TRP A 253 -5.50 18.08 -1.39
N VAL A 254 -5.21 17.08 -2.24
CA VAL A 254 -3.90 16.88 -2.88
C VAL A 254 -3.50 18.14 -3.66
N ASP A 255 -4.40 18.68 -4.48
CA ASP A 255 -4.11 19.89 -5.28
C ASP A 255 -3.74 21.10 -4.42
N ARG A 256 -4.41 21.26 -3.26
CA ARG A 256 -4.10 22.35 -2.32
C ARG A 256 -2.77 22.17 -1.58
N ASN A 257 -2.32 20.94 -1.41
CA ASN A 257 -1.12 20.61 -0.64
C ASN A 257 0.08 20.21 -1.52
N ARG A 258 -0.10 20.23 -2.84
CA ARG A 258 0.98 19.95 -3.79
C ARG A 258 2.15 20.92 -3.57
N ASP A 259 3.37 20.40 -3.65
CA ASP A 259 4.61 21.15 -3.47
C ASP A 259 4.77 21.82 -2.07
N ARG A 260 4.03 21.35 -1.08
CA ARG A 260 4.12 21.81 0.30
C ARG A 260 4.50 20.66 1.24
N VAL A 261 5.11 21.01 2.35
CA VAL A 261 5.26 20.06 3.47
C VAL A 261 3.86 19.85 4.06
N VAL A 262 3.45 18.59 4.17
CA VAL A 262 2.15 18.25 4.76
C VAL A 262 2.20 18.54 6.25
N THR A 263 1.38 19.50 6.70
CA THR A 263 1.31 19.90 8.12
C THR A 263 0.38 18.99 8.94
N PRO A 264 0.47 18.98 10.27
CA PRO A 264 -0.46 18.25 11.12
C PRO A 264 -1.93 18.60 10.85
N GLU A 265 -2.22 19.88 10.65
CA GLU A 265 -3.59 20.38 10.37
C GLU A 265 -4.09 19.87 9.01
N ALA A 266 -3.21 19.77 8.01
CA ALA A 266 -3.54 19.17 6.73
C ALA A 266 -3.82 17.66 6.87
N LEU A 267 -3.08 16.95 7.72
CA LEU A 267 -3.35 15.53 8.04
C LEU A 267 -4.70 15.34 8.75
N ASP A 268 -5.07 16.26 9.64
CA ASP A 268 -6.38 16.21 10.30
C ASP A 268 -7.52 16.37 9.27
N GLN A 269 -7.34 17.21 8.25
CA GLN A 269 -8.29 17.30 7.16
C GLN A 269 -8.46 15.96 6.41
N LEU A 270 -7.37 15.23 6.15
CA LEU A 270 -7.47 13.89 5.55
C LEU A 270 -8.24 12.90 6.44
N ARG A 271 -8.00 12.94 7.74
CA ARG A 271 -8.76 12.12 8.70
C ARG A 271 -10.25 12.46 8.70
N CYS A 272 -10.59 13.76 8.64
CA CYS A 272 -11.97 14.20 8.49
C CYS A 272 -12.59 13.65 7.21
N LEU A 273 -11.93 13.73 6.05
CA LEU A 273 -12.45 13.20 4.78
C LEU A 273 -12.79 11.70 4.85
N TRP A 274 -11.93 10.91 5.50
CA TRP A 274 -12.19 9.49 5.72
C TRP A 274 -13.39 9.27 6.64
N THR A 275 -13.50 10.06 7.70
CA THR A 275 -14.63 10.01 8.63
C THR A 275 -15.95 10.39 7.96
N ASP A 276 -15.93 11.44 7.13
CA ASP A 276 -17.11 11.91 6.40
C ASP A 276 -17.62 10.83 5.42
N MET A 277 -16.70 10.16 4.71
CA MET A 277 -17.05 9.02 3.86
C MET A 277 -17.78 7.92 4.66
N TRP A 278 -17.28 7.59 5.85
CA TRP A 278 -17.94 6.60 6.71
C TRP A 278 -19.30 7.04 7.23
N ASN A 279 -19.46 8.33 7.51
CA ASN A 279 -20.76 8.91 7.90
C ASN A 279 -21.77 8.81 6.75
N ASP A 280 -21.33 9.07 5.51
CA ASP A 280 -22.15 8.92 4.31
C ASP A 280 -22.58 7.46 4.12
N LEU A 281 -21.66 6.51 4.28
CA LEU A 281 -21.96 5.07 4.25
C LEU A 281 -22.92 4.67 5.35
N ASP A 282 -22.68 5.08 6.60
CA ASP A 282 -23.55 4.78 7.76
C ASP A 282 -24.98 5.31 7.59
N SER A 283 -25.15 6.43 6.86
CA SER A 283 -26.46 7.03 6.61
C SER A 283 -27.22 6.39 5.43
N SER A 284 -26.49 5.83 4.46
CA SER A 284 -27.04 5.42 3.16
C SER A 284 -27.21 3.91 3.01
N LEU A 285 -26.46 3.11 3.79
CA LEU A 285 -26.48 1.65 3.70
C LEU A 285 -27.62 0.99 4.48
N SER A 286 -28.04 -0.17 4.00
CA SER A 286 -28.89 -1.07 4.78
C SER A 286 -28.23 -1.46 6.11
N THR A 287 -29.03 -1.79 7.11
CA THR A 287 -28.51 -2.20 8.43
C THR A 287 -27.55 -3.37 8.33
N SER A 288 -27.82 -4.35 7.46
CA SER A 288 -26.98 -5.54 7.30
C SER A 288 -25.63 -5.22 6.65
N ALA A 289 -25.59 -4.40 5.60
CA ALA A 289 -24.35 -3.95 4.95
C ALA A 289 -23.51 -3.10 5.92
N ARG A 290 -24.16 -2.18 6.65
CA ARG A 290 -23.50 -1.33 7.64
C ARG A 290 -22.81 -2.13 8.74
N VAL A 291 -23.47 -3.17 9.30
CA VAL A 291 -22.87 -4.02 10.35
C VAL A 291 -21.62 -4.74 9.82
N ARG A 292 -21.67 -5.26 8.58
CA ARG A 292 -20.51 -5.93 7.99
C ARG A 292 -19.34 -4.96 7.73
N LEU A 293 -19.61 -3.78 7.21
CA LEU A 293 -18.56 -2.79 6.91
C LEU A 293 -17.96 -2.14 8.16
N ARG A 294 -18.69 -2.04 9.26
CA ARG A 294 -18.15 -1.51 10.53
C ARG A 294 -16.92 -2.28 11.01
N ALA A 295 -16.88 -3.58 10.78
CA ALA A 295 -15.72 -4.39 11.12
C ALA A 295 -14.45 -3.98 10.38
N LEU A 296 -14.56 -3.34 9.20
CA LEU A 296 -13.42 -2.76 8.47
C LEU A 296 -13.04 -1.37 9.00
N ARG A 297 -14.01 -0.59 9.44
CA ARG A 297 -13.75 0.76 9.96
C ARG A 297 -12.93 0.75 11.24
N ASP A 298 -13.23 -0.22 12.11
CA ASP A 298 -12.69 -0.28 13.47
C ASP A 298 -11.31 -0.99 13.54
N ARG A 299 -10.78 -1.44 12.37
CA ARG A 299 -9.43 -1.99 12.19
C ARG A 299 -8.47 -0.94 11.68
#